data_2c9e96d543a5166d6d8107556f287bbc
#
_entry.id   2c9e96d543a5166d6d8107556f287bbc
#
_cell.length_a   1.000
_cell.length_b   1.000
_cell.length_c   1.000
_cell.angle_alpha   90.00
_cell.angle_beta   90.00
_cell.angle_gamma   90.00
#
_symmetry.space_group_name_H-M   'P 1'
#
loop_
_entity.id
_entity.type
_entity.pdbx_description
1 polymer ?
#
loop_
_entity_poly.entity_id
_entity_poly.type
_entity_poly.pdbx_seq_one_letter_code
_entity_poly.pdbx_strand_id
1 'polypeptide(L)'
;MYEEKVIDIEKLFLDPKNYRIDFERYNTTEKAVERLYLDEDIMGMVKGIVNFPGLHPHEKMIVVPKDNGEYKVLEGNRRLLAIKSLLGMIEPPAKHKREIAGLASKLSEETKDSLRHIGTVVYEVGDKGYLKILADKHSSLSYQRWGQISQWHCFKDLYNLNKRDSDLTANDLGKTKGEVSNYIRFYNLFSYIRSLPYWDENNLRDNINFRYN
;
A
#
# COMPACT_ATOMS: atom_id res chain seq x y z
N MET A 1 15.61 9.31 -9.35
CA MET A 1 15.66 10.62 -8.61
C MET A 1 14.29 10.88 -8.04
N TYR A 2 14.15 11.64 -6.93
CA TYR A 2 12.83 11.97 -6.38
C TYR A 2 12.71 13.47 -6.14
N GLU A 3 11.47 13.95 -6.09
CA GLU A 3 11.13 15.34 -5.83
C GLU A 3 10.05 15.42 -4.74
N GLU A 4 10.13 16.39 -3.85
CA GLU A 4 9.08 16.65 -2.87
C GLU A 4 8.09 17.67 -3.41
N LYS A 5 6.81 17.32 -3.37
CA LYS A 5 5.70 18.17 -3.84
C LYS A 5 4.52 18.11 -2.88
N VAL A 6 3.79 19.24 -2.82
CA VAL A 6 2.43 19.25 -2.30
C VAL A 6 1.48 19.03 -3.47
N ILE A 7 0.66 18.02 -3.40
CA ILE A 7 -0.26 17.62 -4.47
C ILE A 7 -1.69 17.64 -3.95
N ASP A 8 -2.61 18.16 -4.76
CA ASP A 8 -4.03 18.10 -4.49
C ASP A 8 -4.49 16.64 -4.42
N ILE A 9 -5.26 16.30 -3.39
CA ILE A 9 -5.73 14.94 -3.13
C ILE A 9 -6.60 14.40 -4.28
N GLU A 10 -7.25 15.27 -5.04
CA GLU A 10 -8.04 14.87 -6.21
C GLU A 10 -7.18 14.21 -7.28
N LYS A 11 -5.91 14.62 -7.38
CA LYS A 11 -4.93 14.07 -8.32
C LYS A 11 -4.24 12.80 -7.83
N LEU A 12 -4.51 12.37 -6.59
CA LEU A 12 -3.92 11.18 -6.00
C LEU A 12 -4.87 9.98 -6.15
N PHE A 13 -4.37 8.87 -6.70
CA PHE A 13 -5.14 7.66 -6.93
C PHE A 13 -4.54 6.47 -6.19
N LEU A 14 -5.41 5.63 -5.62
CA LEU A 14 -5.01 4.35 -5.04
C LEU A 14 -4.29 3.50 -6.10
N ASP A 15 -3.25 2.80 -5.70
CA ASP A 15 -2.64 1.76 -6.53
C ASP A 15 -3.38 0.44 -6.32
N PRO A 16 -4.16 -0.05 -7.30
CA PRO A 16 -4.79 -1.37 -7.21
C PRO A 16 -3.75 -2.48 -7.08
N LYS A 17 -2.54 -2.26 -7.63
CA LYS A 17 -1.40 -3.19 -7.52
C LYS A 17 -0.60 -3.03 -6.23
N ASN A 18 -1.16 -2.34 -5.24
CA ASN A 18 -0.51 -2.20 -3.94
C ASN A 18 -0.22 -3.57 -3.33
N TYR A 19 0.98 -3.75 -2.78
CA TYR A 19 1.42 -5.02 -2.18
C TYR A 19 0.54 -5.51 -1.01
N ARG A 20 -0.26 -4.63 -0.39
CA ARG A 20 -1.25 -5.01 0.63
C ARG A 20 -2.52 -5.60 0.01
N ILE A 21 -2.73 -5.38 -1.28
CA ILE A 21 -3.91 -5.81 -2.02
C ILE A 21 -3.46 -6.89 -2.99
N ASP A 22 -4.17 -8.00 -3.01
CA ASP A 22 -3.99 -9.01 -4.01
C ASP A 22 -4.59 -8.52 -5.35
N PHE A 23 -3.76 -7.87 -6.16
CA PHE A 23 -4.19 -7.23 -7.41
C PHE A 23 -4.85 -8.19 -8.40
N GLU A 24 -4.35 -9.42 -8.50
CA GLU A 24 -4.93 -10.38 -9.46
C GLU A 24 -6.41 -10.67 -9.14
N ARG A 25 -6.78 -10.50 -7.87
CA ARG A 25 -8.13 -10.68 -7.37
C ARG A 25 -8.92 -9.38 -7.29
N TYR A 26 -8.29 -8.31 -6.83
CA TYR A 26 -8.92 -7.00 -6.55
C TYR A 26 -8.46 -5.96 -7.57
N ASN A 27 -8.73 -6.25 -8.84
CA ASN A 27 -8.23 -5.50 -10.00
C ASN A 27 -8.98 -4.20 -10.31
N THR A 28 -10.00 -3.84 -9.52
CA THR A 28 -10.70 -2.57 -9.62
C THR A 28 -10.52 -1.73 -8.35
N THR A 29 -10.70 -0.43 -8.48
CA THR A 29 -10.59 0.49 -7.33
C THR A 29 -11.61 0.16 -6.24
N GLU A 30 -12.83 -0.17 -6.61
CA GLU A 30 -13.92 -0.51 -5.69
C GLU A 30 -13.58 -1.75 -4.85
N LYS A 31 -13.13 -2.81 -5.51
CA LYS A 31 -12.70 -4.05 -4.84
C LYS A 31 -11.48 -3.80 -3.93
N ALA A 32 -10.54 -2.96 -4.38
CA ALA A 32 -9.39 -2.59 -3.58
C ALA A 32 -9.79 -1.80 -2.32
N VAL A 33 -10.76 -0.89 -2.44
CA VAL A 33 -11.34 -0.13 -1.32
C VAL A 33 -11.99 -1.09 -0.31
N GLU A 34 -12.88 -1.97 -0.76
CA GLU A 34 -13.52 -2.96 0.11
C GLU A 34 -12.49 -3.80 0.85
N ARG A 35 -11.46 -4.27 0.14
CA ARG A 35 -10.41 -5.10 0.71
C ARG A 35 -9.60 -4.36 1.77
N LEU A 36 -9.21 -3.11 1.51
CA LEU A 36 -8.52 -2.27 2.49
C LEU A 36 -9.36 -2.07 3.76
N TYR A 37 -10.66 -1.85 3.63
CA TYR A 37 -11.56 -1.72 4.78
C TYR A 37 -11.75 -3.03 5.56
N LEU A 38 -11.57 -4.18 4.92
CA LEU A 38 -11.71 -5.49 5.57
C LEU A 38 -10.44 -5.90 6.33
N ASP A 39 -9.28 -5.71 5.74
CA ASP A 39 -8.03 -6.28 6.23
C ASP A 39 -7.11 -5.27 6.90
N GLU A 40 -7.33 -3.99 6.61
CA GLU A 40 -6.48 -2.92 7.12
C GLU A 40 -7.29 -1.99 8.02
N ASP A 41 -6.75 -1.58 9.15
CA ASP A 41 -7.45 -0.72 10.12
C ASP A 41 -7.67 0.71 9.56
N ILE A 42 -8.54 0.84 8.55
CA ILE A 42 -8.91 2.13 7.96
C ILE A 42 -9.69 2.98 8.97
N MET A 43 -10.55 2.36 9.77
CA MET A 43 -11.34 3.10 10.76
C MET A 43 -10.47 3.68 11.89
N GLY A 44 -9.45 2.96 12.34
CA GLY A 44 -8.44 3.50 13.26
C GLY A 44 -7.70 4.69 12.66
N MET A 45 -7.33 4.61 11.37
CA MET A 45 -6.70 5.73 10.64
C MET A 45 -7.63 6.94 10.53
N VAL A 46 -8.91 6.75 10.19
CA VAL A 46 -9.94 7.80 10.15
C VAL A 46 -10.07 8.49 11.51
N LYS A 47 -10.19 7.73 12.60
CA LYS A 47 -10.26 8.26 13.97
C LYS A 47 -8.99 9.01 14.35
N GLY A 48 -7.83 8.50 13.98
CA GLY A 48 -6.54 9.16 14.21
C GLY A 48 -6.47 10.54 13.56
N ILE A 49 -6.87 10.67 12.28
CA ILE A 49 -6.89 11.94 11.55
C ILE A 49 -7.84 12.94 12.19
N VAL A 50 -8.99 12.51 12.70
CA VAL A 50 -9.99 13.39 13.35
C VAL A 50 -9.51 13.85 14.73
N ASN A 51 -8.89 12.97 15.52
CA ASN A 51 -8.43 13.28 16.87
C ASN A 51 -7.16 14.12 16.90
N PHE A 52 -6.30 13.98 15.88
CA PHE A 52 -5.09 14.77 15.67
C PHE A 52 -5.16 15.39 14.28
N PRO A 53 -5.84 16.57 14.16
CA PRO A 53 -6.16 17.14 12.85
C PRO A 53 -4.91 17.37 12.02
N GLY A 54 -4.91 16.76 10.84
CA GLY A 54 -3.82 16.86 9.88
C GLY A 54 -2.97 15.59 9.74
N LEU A 55 -2.02 15.67 8.84
CA LEU A 55 -1.00 14.63 8.64
C LEU A 55 0.30 15.09 9.30
N HIS A 56 1.00 14.14 9.91
CA HIS A 56 2.35 14.45 10.38
C HIS A 56 3.25 14.83 9.19
N PRO A 57 3.98 15.96 9.25
CA PRO A 57 4.78 16.46 8.12
C PRO A 57 5.82 15.46 7.59
N HIS A 58 6.28 14.53 8.43
CA HIS A 58 7.23 13.47 8.05
C HIS A 58 6.58 12.24 7.41
N GLU A 59 5.25 12.17 7.38
CA GLU A 59 4.51 11.04 6.80
C GLU A 59 4.06 11.34 5.36
N LYS A 60 4.99 11.77 4.50
CA LYS A 60 4.71 12.02 3.09
C LYS A 60 4.29 10.73 2.37
N MET A 61 3.36 10.87 1.43
CA MET A 61 3.00 9.75 0.56
C MET A 61 4.04 9.57 -0.54
N ILE A 62 4.35 8.32 -0.91
CA ILE A 62 5.21 8.03 -2.06
C ILE A 62 4.33 7.83 -3.28
N VAL A 63 4.61 8.58 -4.33
CA VAL A 63 3.80 8.59 -5.55
C VAL A 63 4.65 8.50 -6.81
N VAL A 64 4.04 8.04 -7.90
CA VAL A 64 4.60 8.12 -9.27
C VAL A 64 3.61 8.82 -10.19
N PRO A 65 4.09 9.56 -11.20
CA PRO A 65 3.24 10.18 -12.19
C PRO A 65 2.42 9.13 -12.95
N LYS A 66 1.19 9.51 -13.26
CA LYS A 66 0.32 8.91 -14.28
C LYS A 66 0.12 9.92 -15.41
N ASP A 67 -0.68 9.52 -16.39
CA ASP A 67 -1.11 10.43 -17.44
C ASP A 67 -1.94 11.59 -16.88
N ASN A 68 -2.05 12.69 -17.65
CA ASN A 68 -2.91 13.85 -17.34
C ASN A 68 -2.61 14.60 -16.04
N GLY A 69 -1.38 14.53 -15.53
CA GLY A 69 -0.99 15.22 -14.29
C GLY A 69 -1.56 14.60 -13.02
N GLU A 70 -2.02 13.37 -13.11
CA GLU A 70 -2.42 12.52 -11.98
C GLU A 70 -1.22 11.77 -11.39
N TYR A 71 -1.40 11.21 -10.20
CA TYR A 71 -0.38 10.44 -9.49
C TYR A 71 -0.96 9.18 -8.89
N LYS A 72 -0.22 8.10 -9.02
CA LYS A 72 -0.51 6.82 -8.38
C LYS A 72 0.23 6.73 -7.04
N VAL A 73 -0.47 6.42 -5.97
CA VAL A 73 0.10 6.32 -4.62
C VAL A 73 0.64 4.91 -4.40
N LEU A 74 1.96 4.81 -4.28
CA LEU A 74 2.66 3.54 -4.01
C LEU A 74 2.70 3.23 -2.51
N GLU A 75 2.91 4.27 -1.67
CA GLU A 75 2.87 4.17 -0.21
C GLU A 75 1.99 5.28 0.38
N GLY A 76 1.18 4.91 1.36
CA GLY A 76 0.18 5.78 1.98
C GLY A 76 -1.24 5.52 1.50
N ASN A 77 -1.52 4.41 0.79
CA ASN A 77 -2.85 4.07 0.27
C ASN A 77 -3.92 4.00 1.37
N ARG A 78 -3.62 3.46 2.55
CA ARG A 78 -4.55 3.45 3.69
C ARG A 78 -4.91 4.88 4.12
N ARG A 79 -3.90 5.74 4.19
CA ARG A 79 -4.04 7.15 4.58
C ARG A 79 -4.83 7.92 3.53
N LEU A 80 -4.50 7.72 2.25
CA LEU A 80 -5.25 8.31 1.14
C LEU A 80 -6.73 7.90 1.20
N LEU A 81 -7.00 6.60 1.41
CA LEU A 81 -8.37 6.10 1.51
C LEU A 81 -9.12 6.72 2.69
N ALA A 82 -8.50 6.80 3.87
CA ALA A 82 -9.10 7.40 5.06
C ALA A 82 -9.45 8.88 4.82
N ILE A 83 -8.53 9.67 4.25
CA ILE A 83 -8.75 11.09 3.95
C ILE A 83 -9.85 11.24 2.89
N LYS A 84 -9.78 10.51 1.78
CA LYS A 84 -10.80 10.60 0.72
C LYS A 84 -12.19 10.20 1.23
N SER A 85 -12.28 9.24 2.14
CA SER A 85 -13.55 8.87 2.78
C SER A 85 -14.08 9.98 3.70
N LEU A 86 -13.21 10.64 4.49
CA LEU A 86 -13.58 11.79 5.33
C LEU A 86 -14.03 13.00 4.51
N LEU A 87 -13.43 13.22 3.34
CA LEU A 87 -13.78 14.30 2.43
C LEU A 87 -14.97 13.96 1.49
N GLY A 88 -15.53 12.76 1.59
CA GLY A 88 -16.64 12.31 0.74
C GLY A 88 -16.26 12.04 -0.72
N MET A 89 -14.98 11.89 -1.03
CA MET A 89 -14.46 11.64 -2.39
C MET A 89 -14.49 10.16 -2.77
N ILE A 90 -14.50 9.27 -1.79
CA ILE A 90 -14.66 7.82 -1.96
C ILE A 90 -15.75 7.37 -1.01
N GLU A 91 -16.70 6.59 -1.53
CA GLU A 91 -17.77 6.02 -0.72
C GLU A 91 -17.24 4.83 0.10
N PRO A 92 -17.31 4.89 1.43
CA PRO A 92 -16.92 3.77 2.28
C PRO A 92 -17.97 2.65 2.22
N PRO A 93 -17.60 1.40 2.59
CA PRO A 93 -18.56 0.32 2.74
C PRO A 93 -19.75 0.71 3.63
N ALA A 94 -20.95 0.22 3.32
CA ALA A 94 -22.20 0.61 3.96
C ALA A 94 -22.16 0.57 5.51
N LYS A 95 -21.47 -0.43 6.08
CA LYS A 95 -21.30 -0.60 7.54
C LYS A 95 -20.53 0.55 8.21
N HIS A 96 -19.71 1.30 7.48
CA HIS A 96 -18.88 2.40 8.00
C HIS A 96 -19.38 3.79 7.63
N LYS A 97 -20.31 3.88 6.67
CA LYS A 97 -20.78 5.14 6.09
C LYS A 97 -21.29 6.13 7.14
N ARG A 98 -22.14 5.68 8.07
CA ARG A 98 -22.71 6.54 9.13
C ARG A 98 -21.65 7.04 10.11
N GLU A 99 -20.74 6.15 10.52
CA GLU A 99 -19.67 6.50 11.46
C GLU A 99 -18.70 7.50 10.83
N ILE A 100 -18.29 7.29 9.58
CA ILE A 100 -17.39 8.20 8.87
C ILE A 100 -18.06 9.57 8.67
N ALA A 101 -19.32 9.63 8.27
CA ALA A 101 -20.06 10.90 8.14
C ALA A 101 -20.11 11.68 9.48
N GLY A 102 -20.34 10.98 10.60
CA GLY A 102 -20.32 11.57 11.93
C GLY A 102 -18.92 12.04 12.37
N LEU A 103 -17.87 11.38 11.92
CA LEU A 103 -16.49 11.81 12.16
C LEU A 103 -16.10 13.00 11.27
N ALA A 104 -16.48 12.97 10.00
CA ALA A 104 -16.22 14.06 9.06
C ALA A 104 -16.88 15.38 9.47
N SER A 105 -18.07 15.32 10.09
CA SER A 105 -18.76 16.52 10.60
C SER A 105 -18.05 17.21 11.78
N LYS A 106 -17.10 16.54 12.43
CA LYS A 106 -16.27 17.12 13.51
C LYS A 106 -15.06 17.89 13.00
N LEU A 107 -14.70 17.73 11.74
CA LEU A 107 -13.57 18.41 11.13
C LEU A 107 -13.93 19.88 10.83
N SER A 108 -13.07 20.81 11.23
CA SER A 108 -13.17 22.20 10.80
C SER A 108 -12.89 22.32 9.30
N GLU A 109 -13.38 23.39 8.67
CA GLU A 109 -13.09 23.65 7.25
C GLU A 109 -11.60 23.85 7.00
N GLU A 110 -10.88 24.47 7.94
CA GLU A 110 -9.42 24.60 7.88
C GLU A 110 -8.73 23.23 7.84
N THR A 111 -9.16 22.30 8.70
CA THR A 111 -8.63 20.93 8.69
C THR A 111 -8.96 20.21 7.37
N LYS A 112 -10.18 20.34 6.87
CA LYS A 112 -10.55 19.75 5.58
C LYS A 112 -9.72 20.32 4.43
N ASP A 113 -9.44 21.62 4.46
CA ASP A 113 -8.58 22.26 3.45
C ASP A 113 -7.14 21.75 3.54
N SER A 114 -6.59 21.63 4.73
CA SER A 114 -5.26 21.05 4.92
C SER A 114 -5.17 19.60 4.40
N LEU A 115 -6.24 18.82 4.56
CA LEU A 115 -6.33 17.44 4.06
C LEU A 115 -6.48 17.35 2.53
N ARG A 116 -6.78 18.46 1.84
CA ARG A 116 -6.77 18.50 0.37
C ARG A 116 -5.36 18.67 -0.21
N HIS A 117 -4.41 19.12 0.57
CA HIS A 117 -3.04 19.44 0.13
C HIS A 117 -2.04 18.47 0.75
N ILE A 118 -1.69 17.43 0.03
CA ILE A 118 -0.92 16.30 0.54
C ILE A 118 0.56 16.45 0.21
N GLY A 119 1.40 16.41 1.26
CA GLY A 119 2.85 16.31 1.10
C GLY A 119 3.23 14.95 0.52
N THR A 120 3.97 14.96 -0.57
CA THR A 120 4.35 13.75 -1.32
C THR A 120 5.83 13.73 -1.65
N VAL A 121 6.34 12.52 -1.89
CA VAL A 121 7.64 12.26 -2.54
C VAL A 121 7.35 11.61 -3.88
N VAL A 122 7.65 12.32 -4.95
CA VAL A 122 7.38 11.89 -6.32
C VAL A 122 8.60 11.17 -6.87
N TYR A 123 8.45 9.91 -7.24
CA TYR A 123 9.47 9.13 -7.95
C TYR A 123 9.15 9.04 -9.44
N GLU A 124 10.19 8.90 -10.27
CA GLU A 124 10.01 8.60 -11.69
C GLU A 124 9.42 7.19 -11.88
N VAL A 125 8.65 7.00 -12.93
CA VAL A 125 8.12 5.67 -13.29
C VAL A 125 9.28 4.72 -13.58
N GLY A 126 9.28 3.57 -12.91
CA GLY A 126 10.35 2.57 -13.06
C GLY A 126 11.59 2.81 -12.20
N ASP A 127 11.65 3.90 -11.41
CA ASP A 127 12.71 4.08 -10.42
C ASP A 127 12.56 3.02 -9.31
N LYS A 128 13.59 2.19 -9.16
CA LYS A 128 13.59 1.13 -8.12
C LYS A 128 13.87 1.64 -6.71
N GLY A 129 14.25 2.90 -6.55
CA GLY A 129 14.56 3.49 -5.25
C GLY A 129 13.40 3.43 -4.27
N TYR A 130 12.15 3.62 -4.76
CA TYR A 130 10.97 3.50 -3.92
C TYR A 130 10.75 2.07 -3.40
N LEU A 131 11.04 1.03 -4.20
CA LEU A 131 10.89 -0.37 -3.76
C LEU A 131 11.82 -0.71 -2.61
N LYS A 132 13.05 -0.17 -2.62
CA LYS A 132 13.99 -0.34 -1.51
C LYS A 132 13.43 0.27 -0.23
N ILE A 133 12.89 1.49 -0.30
CA ILE A 133 12.26 2.18 0.83
C ILE A 133 11.03 1.41 1.33
N LEU A 134 10.18 0.93 0.41
CA LEU A 134 9.02 0.12 0.79
C LEU A 134 9.43 -1.20 1.45
N ALA A 135 10.42 -1.89 0.89
CA ALA A 135 10.93 -3.14 1.44
C ALA A 135 11.49 -2.92 2.85
N ASP A 136 12.30 -1.89 3.07
CA ASP A 136 12.86 -1.55 4.38
C ASP A 136 11.76 -1.17 5.37
N LYS A 137 10.88 -0.24 5.01
CA LYS A 137 9.80 0.25 5.85
C LYS A 137 8.86 -0.86 6.32
N HIS A 138 8.51 -1.81 5.46
CA HIS A 138 7.52 -2.84 5.75
C HIS A 138 8.10 -4.21 6.14
N SER A 139 9.42 -4.37 6.12
CA SER A 139 10.11 -5.53 6.67
C SER A 139 10.67 -5.28 8.08
N SER A 140 10.77 -4.03 8.52
CA SER A 140 11.27 -3.66 9.84
C SER A 140 10.25 -3.85 10.96
N LEU A 141 10.72 -3.89 12.23
CA LEU A 141 9.88 -4.09 13.42
C LEU A 141 9.04 -2.86 13.79
N SER A 142 9.39 -1.68 13.29
CA SER A 142 8.86 -0.39 13.73
C SER A 142 7.57 0.07 13.01
N TYR A 143 7.19 -0.58 11.92
CA TYR A 143 5.99 -0.25 11.15
C TYR A 143 5.03 -1.43 11.09
N GLN A 144 3.77 -1.17 10.75
CA GLN A 144 2.83 -2.26 10.47
C GLN A 144 3.35 -3.06 9.27
N ARG A 145 3.84 -4.26 9.56
CA ARG A 145 4.44 -5.14 8.56
C ARG A 145 3.43 -5.54 7.50
N TRP A 146 3.90 -5.68 6.30
CA TRP A 146 3.16 -6.43 5.29
C TRP A 146 3.09 -7.91 5.67
N GLY A 147 2.02 -8.57 5.25
CA GLY A 147 1.97 -10.03 5.27
C GLY A 147 3.12 -10.63 4.43
N GLN A 148 3.48 -11.86 4.70
CA GLN A 148 4.60 -12.53 4.03
C GLN A 148 4.50 -12.51 2.50
N ILE A 149 3.31 -12.78 1.97
CA ILE A 149 3.07 -12.80 0.51
C ILE A 149 3.35 -11.43 -0.11
N SER A 150 2.91 -10.36 0.53
CA SER A 150 3.15 -8.99 0.08
C SER A 150 4.64 -8.63 0.09
N GLN A 151 5.39 -9.08 1.11
CA GLN A 151 6.83 -8.92 1.17
C GLN A 151 7.52 -9.68 0.02
N TRP A 152 7.16 -10.95 -0.21
CA TRP A 152 7.72 -11.75 -1.29
C TRP A 152 7.44 -11.14 -2.66
N HIS A 153 6.26 -10.58 -2.85
CA HIS A 153 5.88 -9.89 -4.09
C HIS A 153 6.79 -8.68 -4.33
N CYS A 154 6.92 -7.80 -3.33
CA CYS A 154 7.81 -6.63 -3.43
C CYS A 154 9.27 -7.04 -3.73
N PHE A 155 9.77 -8.07 -3.06
CA PHE A 155 11.12 -8.58 -3.29
C PHE A 155 11.29 -9.19 -4.68
N LYS A 156 10.25 -9.87 -5.19
CA LYS A 156 10.23 -10.38 -6.56
C LYS A 156 10.29 -9.27 -7.59
N ASP A 157 9.56 -8.18 -7.38
CA ASP A 157 9.58 -7.04 -8.29
C ASP A 157 10.95 -6.35 -8.28
N LEU A 158 11.55 -6.15 -7.11
CA LEU A 158 12.91 -5.62 -7.03
C LEU A 158 13.94 -6.54 -7.73
N TYR A 159 13.81 -7.86 -7.55
CA TYR A 159 14.64 -8.85 -8.23
C TYR A 159 14.51 -8.74 -9.75
N ASN A 160 13.30 -8.58 -10.28
CA ASN A 160 13.06 -8.40 -11.71
C ASN A 160 13.68 -7.08 -12.23
N LEU A 161 13.53 -5.98 -11.48
CA LEU A 161 14.14 -4.68 -11.82
C LEU A 161 15.68 -4.74 -11.77
N ASN A 162 16.24 -5.57 -10.91
CA ASN A 162 17.67 -5.87 -10.85
C ASN A 162 18.11 -6.90 -11.93
N LYS A 163 17.34 -7.08 -12.98
CA LYS A 163 17.61 -8.03 -14.08
C LYS A 163 17.86 -9.47 -13.59
N ARG A 164 17.18 -9.86 -12.52
CA ARG A 164 17.29 -11.16 -11.83
C ARG A 164 18.65 -11.42 -11.19
N ASP A 165 19.37 -10.38 -10.85
CA ASP A 165 20.62 -10.48 -10.08
C ASP A 165 20.30 -10.62 -8.59
N SER A 166 20.62 -11.80 -8.02
CA SER A 166 20.36 -12.12 -6.62
C SER A 166 21.31 -11.41 -5.68
N ASP A 167 22.55 -11.14 -6.09
CA ASP A 167 23.54 -10.48 -5.25
C ASP A 167 23.20 -8.99 -5.13
N LEU A 168 22.87 -8.36 -6.26
CA LEU A 168 22.43 -6.96 -6.27
C LEU A 168 21.14 -6.80 -5.45
N THR A 169 20.19 -7.71 -5.61
CA THR A 169 18.91 -7.66 -4.87
C THR A 169 19.12 -7.88 -3.37
N ALA A 170 20.02 -8.79 -2.99
CA ALA A 170 20.38 -9.02 -1.60
C ALA A 170 20.99 -7.76 -0.96
N ASN A 171 21.92 -7.12 -1.66
CA ASN A 171 22.51 -5.85 -1.22
C ASN A 171 21.45 -4.74 -1.07
N ASP A 172 20.55 -4.61 -2.05
CA ASP A 172 19.47 -3.63 -2.02
C ASP A 172 18.51 -3.83 -0.85
N LEU A 173 18.28 -5.06 -0.43
CA LEU A 173 17.36 -5.42 0.65
C LEU A 173 18.03 -5.54 2.03
N GLY A 174 19.37 -5.44 2.11
CA GLY A 174 20.08 -5.75 3.34
C GLY A 174 19.91 -7.21 3.79
N LYS A 175 19.81 -8.15 2.82
CA LYS A 175 19.54 -9.57 3.02
C LYS A 175 20.67 -10.42 2.46
N THR A 176 20.69 -11.69 2.79
CA THR A 176 21.58 -12.66 2.15
C THR A 176 21.01 -13.13 0.81
N LYS A 177 21.87 -13.56 -0.09
CA LYS A 177 21.47 -14.18 -1.37
C LYS A 177 20.54 -15.39 -1.17
N GLY A 178 20.78 -16.18 -0.11
CA GLY A 178 19.95 -17.32 0.25
C GLY A 178 18.53 -16.91 0.63
N GLU A 179 18.37 -15.85 1.43
CA GLU A 179 17.04 -15.31 1.78
C GLU A 179 16.30 -14.81 0.54
N VAL A 180 16.96 -14.04 -0.34
CA VAL A 180 16.36 -13.57 -1.58
C VAL A 180 15.89 -14.75 -2.45
N SER A 181 16.74 -15.76 -2.63
CA SER A 181 16.39 -16.96 -3.38
C SER A 181 15.15 -17.67 -2.81
N ASN A 182 15.06 -17.77 -1.47
CA ASN A 182 13.92 -18.37 -0.80
C ASN A 182 12.63 -17.54 -1.02
N TYR A 183 12.69 -16.22 -0.88
CA TYR A 183 11.53 -15.34 -1.12
C TYR A 183 10.99 -15.48 -2.54
N ILE A 184 11.90 -15.54 -3.55
CA ILE A 184 11.52 -15.73 -4.95
C ILE A 184 10.87 -17.11 -5.17
N ARG A 185 11.44 -18.16 -4.57
CA ARG A 185 10.88 -19.54 -4.67
C ARG A 185 9.48 -19.62 -4.05
N PHE A 186 9.29 -19.04 -2.86
CA PHE A 186 7.98 -19.05 -2.19
C PHE A 186 6.95 -18.25 -2.96
N TYR A 187 7.32 -17.07 -3.47
CA TYR A 187 6.40 -16.30 -4.31
C TYR A 187 5.98 -17.07 -5.58
N ASN A 188 6.94 -17.69 -6.26
CA ASN A 188 6.65 -18.49 -7.46
C ASN A 188 5.78 -19.71 -7.13
N LEU A 189 6.05 -20.40 -6.02
CA LEU A 189 5.24 -21.52 -5.55
C LEU A 189 3.82 -21.07 -5.20
N PHE A 190 3.69 -19.98 -4.47
CA PHE A 190 2.40 -19.40 -4.13
C PHE A 190 1.60 -19.02 -5.39
N SER A 191 2.24 -18.33 -6.34
CA SER A 191 1.61 -17.96 -7.62
C SER A 191 1.18 -19.19 -8.43
N TYR A 192 1.99 -20.24 -8.43
CA TYR A 192 1.64 -21.50 -9.09
C TYR A 192 0.43 -22.17 -8.43
N ILE A 193 0.47 -22.37 -7.11
CA ILE A 193 -0.64 -22.99 -6.36
C ILE A 193 -1.93 -22.23 -6.62
N ARG A 194 -1.86 -20.90 -6.63
CA ARG A 194 -3.00 -20.03 -6.86
C ARG A 194 -3.57 -20.11 -8.28
N SER A 195 -2.76 -20.48 -9.26
CA SER A 195 -3.21 -20.70 -10.65
C SER A 195 -3.92 -22.05 -10.85
N LEU A 196 -3.91 -22.93 -9.84
CA LEU A 196 -4.56 -24.23 -9.94
C LEU A 196 -6.10 -24.10 -9.87
N PRO A 197 -6.84 -24.88 -10.66
CA PRO A 197 -8.30 -24.78 -10.76
C PRO A 197 -9.04 -25.12 -9.45
N TYR A 198 -8.36 -25.75 -8.50
CA TYR A 198 -8.91 -26.16 -7.20
C TYR A 198 -8.58 -25.15 -6.07
N TRP A 199 -8.01 -24.01 -6.40
CA TRP A 199 -7.72 -22.99 -5.41
C TRP A 199 -9.02 -22.41 -4.83
N ASP A 200 -9.34 -22.77 -3.58
CA ASP A 200 -10.45 -22.18 -2.83
C ASP A 200 -9.92 -21.09 -1.89
N GLU A 201 -10.20 -19.86 -2.26
CA GLU A 201 -9.74 -18.67 -1.56
C GLU A 201 -10.35 -18.50 -0.17
N ASN A 202 -11.53 -19.09 0.09
CA ASN A 202 -12.23 -18.93 1.36
C ASN A 202 -11.65 -19.80 2.47
N ASN A 203 -11.06 -20.93 2.12
CA ASN A 203 -10.53 -21.91 3.06
C ASN A 203 -9.06 -21.72 3.44
N LEU A 204 -8.31 -20.88 2.73
CA LEU A 204 -6.86 -20.75 2.88
C LEU A 204 -6.39 -19.38 3.38
N ARG A 205 -7.30 -18.42 3.61
CA ARG A 205 -6.98 -17.06 4.01
C ARG A 205 -6.19 -16.95 5.31
N ASP A 206 -6.48 -17.81 6.28
CA ASP A 206 -6.00 -17.64 7.65
C ASP A 206 -4.87 -18.60 8.03
N ASN A 207 -4.51 -19.57 7.18
CA ASN A 207 -3.66 -20.68 7.54
C ASN A 207 -2.32 -20.79 6.79
N ILE A 208 -1.99 -19.88 5.89
CA ILE A 208 -0.65 -19.88 5.25
C ILE A 208 0.35 -19.17 6.19
N ASN A 209 0.49 -19.67 7.38
CA ASN A 209 1.68 -19.45 8.19
C ASN A 209 2.73 -20.49 7.76
N PHE A 210 3.50 -20.20 6.73
CA PHE A 210 4.74 -20.93 6.47
C PHE A 210 5.70 -20.62 7.63
N ARG A 211 5.62 -21.41 8.70
CA ARG A 211 6.64 -21.40 9.73
C ARG A 211 7.88 -22.10 9.16
N TYR A 212 8.94 -21.35 9.07
CA TYR A 212 10.25 -21.94 8.93
C TYR A 212 10.56 -22.72 10.22
N ASN A 213 10.75 -24.01 10.11
CA ASN A 213 11.56 -24.81 11.03
C ASN A 213 12.96 -24.94 10.43
#